data_18b04cecd19726b2f124d7f07fd0abab
#
_entry.id   18b04cecd19726b2f124d7f07fd0abab
#
_cell.length_a   1.000
_cell.length_b   1.000
_cell.length_c   1.000
_cell.angle_alpha   90.00
_cell.angle_beta   90.00
_cell.angle_gamma   90.00
#
_symmetry.space_group_name_H-M   'P 1'
#
loop_
_entity.id
_entity.type
_entity.pdbx_description
1 polymer ?
#
loop_
_entity_poly.entity_id
_entity_poly.type
_entity_poly.pdbx_seq_one_letter_code
_entity_poly.pdbx_strand_id
1 'polypeptide(L)'
;EFRRVLFRSASGGPFYGYSYEQLKNVTKADALKHPNWDMGNKITIDSATLMNKGLEFIEAKWLFDLEPEQIDIVVHRQSVIHSAVEYNDYAVIAQLGVPDMKIPIQYSLLYPERVECPTKQLSLTDYGTLTFAEPDYKTFKCLSAAIEAISRGGAYPCLVNSANEEAVKAFLNDEIQFVQI
;
A
#
# COMPACT_ATOMS: atom_id res chain seq x y z
N GLU A 1 -24.79 3.09 4.35
CA GLU A 1 -24.26 2.02 3.49
C GLU A 1 -23.25 2.60 2.51
N PHE A 2 -22.01 2.12 2.50
CA PHE A 2 -21.00 2.61 1.57
C PHE A 2 -20.96 1.72 0.31
N ARG A 3 -20.68 2.36 -0.83
CA ARG A 3 -20.65 1.72 -2.14
C ARG A 3 -19.34 0.98 -2.37
N ARG A 4 -18.22 1.62 -1.98
CA ARG A 4 -16.89 1.02 -2.08
C ARG A 4 -15.93 1.62 -1.05
N VAL A 5 -14.96 0.83 -0.67
CA VAL A 5 -13.78 1.34 0.01
C VAL A 5 -12.82 1.84 -1.07
N LEU A 6 -12.77 3.15 -1.20
CA LEU A 6 -11.78 3.82 -1.97
C LEU A 6 -10.54 3.94 -1.11
N PHE A 7 -9.48 3.36 -1.55
CA PHE A 7 -8.16 3.59 -1.04
C PHE A 7 -7.70 2.80 0.17
N ARG A 8 -6.70 2.08 -0.12
CA ARG A 8 -5.47 2.20 0.64
C ARG A 8 -4.49 2.94 -0.24
N SER A 9 -4.17 4.21 0.07
CA SER A 9 -3.26 5.00 -0.75
C SER A 9 -1.85 4.39 -0.69
N ALA A 10 -1.24 4.23 -1.84
CA ALA A 10 0.17 3.86 -1.93
C ALA A 10 0.99 5.11 -2.22
N SER A 11 2.15 5.29 -1.58
CA SER A 11 3.13 6.29 -2.02
C SER A 11 3.69 5.95 -3.41
N GLY A 12 3.44 4.74 -3.91
CA GLY A 12 4.01 4.20 -5.12
C GLY A 12 5.44 3.67 -4.94
N GLY A 13 5.94 3.64 -3.71
CA GLY A 13 7.31 3.21 -3.41
C GLY A 13 8.39 4.09 -4.06
N PRO A 14 9.66 3.64 -4.02
CA PRO A 14 10.78 4.37 -4.62
C PRO A 14 10.76 4.36 -6.15
N PHE A 15 10.05 3.42 -6.78
CA PHE A 15 10.09 3.19 -8.23
C PHE A 15 8.84 3.66 -8.98
N TYR A 16 8.07 4.57 -8.38
CA TYR A 16 6.94 5.18 -9.07
C TYR A 16 7.36 5.80 -10.41
N GLY A 17 6.70 5.40 -11.49
CA GLY A 17 6.99 5.88 -12.85
C GLY A 17 8.13 5.16 -13.56
N TYR A 18 8.78 4.16 -12.93
CA TYR A 18 9.77 3.34 -13.60
C TYR A 18 9.12 2.37 -14.59
N SER A 19 9.75 2.21 -15.76
CA SER A 19 9.41 1.13 -16.68
C SER A 19 10.00 -0.20 -16.21
N TYR A 20 9.47 -1.31 -16.73
CA TYR A 20 10.01 -2.64 -16.46
C TYR A 20 11.50 -2.77 -16.79
N GLU A 21 11.98 -2.12 -17.88
CA GLU A 21 13.40 -2.13 -18.25
C GLU A 21 14.29 -1.40 -17.23
N GLN A 22 13.77 -0.32 -16.63
CA GLN A 22 14.48 0.38 -15.56
C GLN A 22 14.55 -0.47 -14.29
N LEU A 23 13.48 -1.23 -13.99
CA LEU A 23 13.43 -2.11 -12.81
C LEU A 23 14.43 -3.28 -12.89
N LYS A 24 14.82 -3.73 -14.07
CA LYS A 24 15.86 -4.77 -14.23
C LYS A 24 17.23 -4.38 -13.64
N ASN A 25 17.51 -3.08 -13.56
CA ASN A 25 18.78 -2.56 -13.08
C ASN A 25 18.72 -2.09 -11.62
N VAL A 26 17.58 -2.29 -10.94
CA VAL A 26 17.40 -1.89 -9.54
C VAL A 26 18.22 -2.78 -8.63
N THR A 27 18.99 -2.13 -7.75
CA THR A 27 19.76 -2.81 -6.71
C THR A 27 18.96 -2.92 -5.42
N LYS A 28 19.42 -3.82 -4.53
CA LYS A 28 18.89 -3.91 -3.16
C LYS A 28 18.97 -2.57 -2.42
N ALA A 29 20.08 -1.85 -2.58
CA ALA A 29 20.25 -0.54 -1.96
C ALA A 29 19.25 0.51 -2.46
N ASP A 30 18.84 0.43 -3.73
CA ASP A 30 17.81 1.32 -4.28
C ASP A 30 16.42 0.95 -3.78
N ALA A 31 16.12 -0.36 -3.72
CA ALA A 31 14.82 -0.87 -3.28
C ALA A 31 14.57 -0.63 -1.78
N LEU A 32 15.61 -0.53 -0.97
CA LEU A 32 15.53 -0.25 0.47
C LEU A 32 15.37 1.26 0.79
N LYS A 33 15.41 2.14 -0.20
CA LYS A 33 15.20 3.59 -0.02
C LYS A 33 13.71 3.93 -0.12
N HIS A 34 12.97 3.88 1.00
CA HIS A 34 11.57 4.34 1.00
C HIS A 34 11.50 5.87 1.11
N PRO A 35 10.66 6.56 0.28
CA PRO A 35 10.63 8.03 0.25
C PRO A 35 10.07 8.68 1.51
N ASN A 36 9.16 8.02 2.23
CA ASN A 36 8.38 8.64 3.32
C ASN A 36 8.47 7.90 4.66
N TRP A 37 8.91 6.63 4.67
CA TRP A 37 8.85 5.78 5.86
C TRP A 37 10.20 5.13 6.15
N ASP A 38 10.58 5.09 7.42
CA ASP A 38 11.67 4.25 7.92
C ASP A 38 11.07 2.94 8.45
N MET A 39 11.33 1.84 7.77
CA MET A 39 10.67 0.56 7.99
C MET A 39 11.67 -0.60 7.89
N GLY A 40 11.27 -1.78 8.37
CA GLY A 40 12.04 -3.01 8.18
C GLY A 40 12.22 -3.38 6.70
N ASN A 41 13.27 -4.14 6.39
CA ASN A 41 13.67 -4.45 5.02
C ASN A 41 12.56 -5.13 4.21
N LYS A 42 11.87 -6.10 4.79
CA LYS A 42 10.82 -6.87 4.10
C LYS A 42 9.68 -5.97 3.63
N ILE A 43 9.10 -5.18 4.53
CA ILE A 43 7.97 -4.29 4.19
C ILE A 43 8.40 -3.15 3.24
N THR A 44 9.67 -2.75 3.28
CA THR A 44 10.22 -1.77 2.34
C THR A 44 10.27 -2.34 0.92
N ILE A 45 10.66 -3.60 0.74
CA ILE A 45 10.59 -4.29 -0.56
C ILE A 45 9.13 -4.49 -1.00
N ASP A 46 8.24 -4.90 -0.10
CA ASP A 46 6.81 -5.02 -0.40
C ASP A 46 6.20 -3.69 -0.86
N SER A 47 6.63 -2.59 -0.28
CA SER A 47 6.24 -1.25 -0.73
C SER A 47 6.80 -0.93 -2.13
N ALA A 48 8.05 -1.30 -2.38
CA ALA A 48 8.73 -1.08 -3.66
C ALA A 48 8.10 -1.88 -4.81
N THR A 49 7.62 -3.10 -4.54
CA THR A 49 6.95 -3.99 -5.49
C THR A 49 5.44 -3.77 -5.59
N LEU A 50 4.86 -2.91 -4.74
CA LEU A 50 3.43 -2.76 -4.48
C LEU A 50 2.75 -4.02 -3.90
N MET A 51 3.51 -5.03 -3.48
CA MET A 51 2.96 -6.20 -2.80
C MET A 51 2.27 -5.82 -1.49
N ASN A 52 2.84 -4.88 -0.72
CA ASN A 52 2.19 -4.39 0.50
C ASN A 52 0.76 -3.92 0.22
N LYS A 53 0.56 -3.24 -0.90
CA LYS A 53 -0.77 -2.78 -1.30
C LYS A 53 -1.69 -3.92 -1.74
N GLY A 54 -1.11 -4.96 -2.35
CA GLY A 54 -1.83 -6.19 -2.65
C GLY A 54 -2.28 -6.95 -1.39
N LEU A 55 -1.42 -7.03 -0.39
CA LEU A 55 -1.77 -7.64 0.91
C LEU A 55 -2.87 -6.84 1.63
N GLU A 56 -2.77 -5.52 1.61
CA GLU A 56 -3.81 -4.64 2.16
C GLU A 56 -5.16 -4.75 1.41
N PHE A 57 -5.13 -5.01 0.11
CA PHE A 57 -6.34 -5.30 -0.67
C PHE A 57 -7.03 -6.57 -0.18
N ILE A 58 -6.24 -7.65 0.03
CA ILE A 58 -6.72 -8.91 0.61
C ILE A 58 -7.29 -8.68 2.00
N GLU A 59 -6.60 -7.90 2.83
CA GLU A 59 -7.04 -7.53 4.18
C GLU A 59 -8.38 -6.79 4.16
N ALA A 60 -8.53 -5.79 3.28
CA ALA A 60 -9.75 -5.01 3.19
C ALA A 60 -10.97 -5.87 2.83
N LYS A 61 -10.80 -6.84 1.91
CA LYS A 61 -11.87 -7.79 1.59
C LYS A 61 -12.35 -8.52 2.83
N TRP A 62 -11.44 -9.07 3.62
CA TRP A 62 -11.79 -9.89 4.79
C TRP A 62 -12.27 -9.06 5.99
N LEU A 63 -11.66 -7.90 6.24
CA LEU A 63 -12.04 -7.07 7.39
C LEU A 63 -13.39 -6.39 7.22
N PHE A 64 -13.76 -6.06 5.99
CA PHE A 64 -14.98 -5.30 5.71
C PHE A 64 -16.04 -6.10 4.95
N ASP A 65 -15.80 -7.39 4.70
CA ASP A 65 -16.68 -8.29 3.95
C ASP A 65 -17.07 -7.69 2.58
N LEU A 66 -16.05 -7.29 1.83
CA LEU A 66 -16.20 -6.63 0.54
C LEU A 66 -15.97 -7.59 -0.63
N GLU A 67 -16.62 -7.32 -1.76
CA GLU A 67 -16.20 -7.91 -3.01
C GLU A 67 -15.00 -7.16 -3.61
N PRO A 68 -14.10 -7.84 -4.37
CA PRO A 68 -12.91 -7.21 -4.95
C PRO A 68 -13.23 -5.93 -5.75
N GLU A 69 -14.37 -5.88 -6.43
CA GLU A 69 -14.83 -4.75 -7.23
C GLU A 69 -15.23 -3.52 -6.40
N GLN A 70 -15.37 -3.71 -5.09
CA GLN A 70 -15.66 -2.62 -4.13
C GLN A 70 -14.40 -2.03 -3.52
N ILE A 71 -13.21 -2.49 -3.92
CA ILE A 71 -11.94 -2.03 -3.38
C ILE A 71 -11.11 -1.41 -4.49
N ASP A 72 -10.78 -0.13 -4.36
CA ASP A 72 -9.90 0.58 -5.28
C ASP A 72 -8.55 0.92 -4.63
N ILE A 73 -7.49 0.90 -5.42
CA ILE A 73 -6.15 1.33 -5.02
C ILE A 73 -5.78 2.57 -5.83
N VAL A 74 -5.26 3.57 -5.13
CA VAL A 74 -4.78 4.80 -5.76
C VAL A 74 -3.36 5.12 -5.28
N VAL A 75 -2.51 5.54 -6.19
CA VAL A 75 -1.18 6.04 -5.86
C VAL A 75 -1.31 7.50 -5.44
N HIS A 76 -0.88 7.81 -4.20
CA HIS A 76 -0.87 9.14 -3.61
C HIS A 76 0.50 9.41 -2.99
N ARG A 77 1.35 10.13 -3.71
CA ARG A 77 2.78 10.32 -3.39
C ARG A 77 3.03 10.95 -2.02
N GLN A 78 2.18 11.87 -1.61
CA GLN A 78 2.33 12.61 -0.35
C GLN A 78 1.98 11.78 0.88
N SER A 79 1.27 10.64 0.70
CA SER A 79 0.81 9.76 1.80
C SER A 79 0.10 10.52 2.93
N VAL A 80 -0.72 11.50 2.58
CA VAL A 80 -1.54 12.29 3.51
C VAL A 80 -2.92 11.68 3.69
N ILE A 81 -3.52 11.23 2.58
CA ILE A 81 -4.77 10.45 2.60
C ILE A 81 -4.39 8.98 2.73
N HIS A 82 -4.85 8.32 3.78
CA HIS A 82 -4.53 6.93 4.06
C HIS A 82 -5.62 5.97 3.63
N SER A 83 -6.88 6.36 3.77
CA SER A 83 -8.06 5.61 3.35
C SER A 83 -9.22 6.52 3.05
N ALA A 84 -10.15 6.06 2.23
CA ALA A 84 -11.41 6.75 1.98
C ALA A 84 -12.54 5.74 1.75
N VAL A 85 -13.76 6.16 1.94
CA VAL A 85 -14.97 5.42 1.59
C VAL A 85 -15.86 6.27 0.71
N GLU A 86 -16.41 5.67 -0.34
CA GLU A 86 -17.43 6.27 -1.19
C GLU A 86 -18.79 5.72 -0.79
N TYR A 87 -19.74 6.61 -0.60
CA TYR A 87 -21.13 6.27 -0.31
C TYR A 87 -21.98 6.12 -1.58
N ASN A 88 -23.21 5.62 -1.43
CA ASN A 88 -24.12 5.39 -2.56
C ASN A 88 -24.51 6.68 -3.31
N ASP A 89 -24.41 7.83 -2.66
CA ASP A 89 -24.62 9.15 -3.24
C ASP A 89 -23.37 9.76 -3.89
N TYR A 90 -22.31 8.97 -4.00
CA TYR A 90 -20.97 9.36 -4.49
C TYR A 90 -20.19 10.33 -3.60
N ALA A 91 -20.68 10.63 -2.40
CA ALA A 91 -19.88 11.37 -1.43
C ALA A 91 -18.69 10.53 -0.98
N VAL A 92 -17.52 11.15 -0.84
CA VAL A 92 -16.29 10.48 -0.39
C VAL A 92 -15.86 11.06 0.94
N ILE A 93 -15.67 10.21 1.94
CA ILE A 93 -15.08 10.58 3.23
C ILE A 93 -13.71 9.92 3.36
N ALA A 94 -12.70 10.74 3.66
CA ALA A 94 -11.31 10.29 3.74
C ALA A 94 -10.72 10.54 5.13
N GLN A 95 -9.86 9.63 5.57
CA GLN A 95 -9.00 9.82 6.72
C GLN A 95 -7.68 10.43 6.26
N LEU A 96 -7.33 11.59 6.81
CA LEU A 96 -6.10 12.31 6.53
C LEU A 96 -5.24 12.39 7.79
N GLY A 97 -3.92 12.37 7.60
CA GLY A 97 -2.95 12.54 8.67
C GLY A 97 -1.53 12.65 8.12
N VAL A 98 -0.59 13.06 8.95
CA VAL A 98 0.83 12.92 8.61
C VAL A 98 1.19 11.43 8.56
N PRO A 99 2.21 11.02 7.77
CA PRO A 99 2.63 9.63 7.68
C PRO A 99 3.40 9.20 8.95
N ASP A 100 2.67 8.99 10.04
CA ASP A 100 3.19 8.55 11.34
C ASP A 100 2.29 7.46 11.93
N MET A 101 2.87 6.27 12.14
CA MET A 101 2.16 5.11 12.70
C MET A 101 1.69 5.30 14.15
N LYS A 102 2.20 6.31 14.87
CA LYS A 102 1.70 6.62 16.21
C LYS A 102 0.21 6.93 16.22
N ILE A 103 -0.30 7.59 15.17
CA ILE A 103 -1.73 7.96 15.05
C ILE A 103 -2.64 6.72 15.07
N PRO A 104 -2.51 5.75 14.13
CA PRO A 104 -3.38 4.57 14.14
C PRO A 104 -3.11 3.65 15.33
N ILE A 105 -1.86 3.51 15.79
CA ILE A 105 -1.53 2.66 16.94
C ILE A 105 -2.19 3.23 18.20
N GLN A 106 -2.01 4.53 18.47
CA GLN A 106 -2.63 5.17 19.63
C GLN A 106 -4.16 5.03 19.61
N TYR A 107 -4.78 5.27 18.46
CA TYR A 107 -6.23 5.13 18.34
C TYR A 107 -6.72 3.71 18.55
N SER A 108 -5.99 2.70 18.05
CA SER A 108 -6.33 1.30 18.28
C SER A 108 -6.25 0.88 19.75
N LEU A 109 -5.30 1.46 20.49
CA LEU A 109 -5.13 1.17 21.93
C LEU A 109 -6.15 1.88 22.81
N LEU A 110 -6.61 3.07 22.42
CA LEU A 110 -7.45 3.95 23.22
C LEU A 110 -8.89 4.02 22.72
N TYR A 111 -9.24 3.26 21.67
CA TYR A 111 -10.57 3.29 21.09
C TYR A 111 -11.67 3.17 22.16
N PRO A 112 -12.75 4.01 22.11
CA PRO A 112 -13.08 4.97 21.04
C PRO A 112 -12.54 6.40 21.28
N GLU A 113 -11.70 6.61 22.28
CA GLU A 113 -11.20 7.93 22.65
C GLU A 113 -10.17 8.45 21.66
N ARG A 114 -10.18 9.78 21.45
CA ARG A 114 -9.17 10.49 20.66
C ARG A 114 -8.46 11.49 21.55
N VAL A 115 -7.23 11.14 21.92
CA VAL A 115 -6.37 11.98 22.76
C VAL A 115 -5.26 12.61 21.92
N GLU A 116 -4.59 13.61 22.48
CA GLU A 116 -3.43 14.23 21.82
C GLU A 116 -2.36 13.18 21.51
N CYS A 117 -1.84 13.22 20.28
CA CYS A 117 -0.80 12.31 19.81
C CYS A 117 0.52 13.06 19.68
N PRO A 118 1.66 12.48 20.14
CA PRO A 118 2.98 13.11 20.05
C PRO A 118 3.54 13.03 18.62
N THR A 119 2.86 13.67 17.69
CA THR A 119 3.22 13.76 16.27
C THR A 119 2.94 15.16 15.74
N LYS A 120 3.41 15.49 14.53
CA LYS A 120 3.10 16.77 13.90
C LYS A 120 1.61 16.85 13.57
N GLN A 121 1.04 18.05 13.69
CA GLN A 121 -0.26 18.33 13.11
C GLN A 121 -0.17 18.35 11.59
N LEU A 122 -1.21 17.85 10.94
CA LEU A 122 -1.35 17.97 9.50
C LEU A 122 -1.71 19.42 9.15
N SER A 123 -0.90 20.05 8.29
CA SER A 123 -1.20 21.34 7.67
C SER A 123 -1.42 21.12 6.17
N LEU A 124 -2.65 21.24 5.72
CA LEU A 124 -2.97 21.07 4.29
C LEU A 124 -2.34 22.17 3.42
N THR A 125 -2.16 23.35 3.97
CA THR A 125 -1.53 24.47 3.28
C THR A 125 -0.04 24.24 3.01
N ASP A 126 0.65 23.47 3.86
CA ASP A 126 2.05 23.14 3.66
C ASP A 126 2.25 22.16 2.47
N TYR A 127 1.26 21.31 2.22
CA TYR A 127 1.27 20.42 1.04
C TYR A 127 0.83 21.14 -0.24
N GLY A 128 -0.08 22.09 -0.14
CA GLY A 128 -0.61 22.88 -1.26
C GLY A 128 -1.38 22.06 -2.27
N THR A 129 -0.79 20.99 -2.79
CA THR A 129 -1.40 20.10 -3.80
C THR A 129 -1.26 18.64 -3.40
N LEU A 130 -2.35 17.88 -3.50
CA LEU A 130 -2.37 16.43 -3.36
C LEU A 130 -2.52 15.81 -4.76
N THR A 131 -1.70 14.80 -5.06
CA THR A 131 -1.68 14.16 -6.39
C THR A 131 -2.12 12.72 -6.28
N PHE A 132 -2.84 12.25 -7.30
CA PHE A 132 -3.39 10.90 -7.39
C PHE A 132 -3.11 10.32 -8.77
N ALA A 133 -2.85 9.01 -8.82
CA ALA A 133 -2.65 8.28 -10.07
C ALA A 133 -3.12 6.84 -9.90
N GLU A 134 -3.44 6.21 -11.03
CA GLU A 134 -3.70 4.78 -11.08
C GLU A 134 -2.41 3.99 -10.84
N PRO A 135 -2.46 2.82 -10.16
CA PRO A 135 -1.33 1.92 -10.08
C PRO A 135 -0.96 1.34 -11.46
N ASP A 136 0.33 1.18 -11.70
CA ASP A 136 0.79 0.46 -12.90
C ASP A 136 0.77 -1.05 -12.68
N TYR A 137 -0.37 -1.66 -12.92
CA TYR A 137 -0.59 -3.10 -12.80
C TYR A 137 0.26 -3.95 -13.78
N LYS A 138 0.77 -3.35 -14.85
CA LYS A 138 1.58 -4.07 -15.86
C LYS A 138 3.04 -4.20 -15.41
N THR A 139 3.56 -3.14 -14.85
CA THR A 139 4.95 -3.09 -14.38
C THR A 139 5.09 -3.74 -13.01
N PHE A 140 4.16 -3.50 -12.07
CA PHE A 140 4.19 -4.04 -10.70
C PHE A 140 3.29 -5.27 -10.57
N LYS A 141 3.81 -6.41 -11.01
CA LYS A 141 3.05 -7.67 -11.10
C LYS A 141 2.65 -8.25 -9.75
N CYS A 142 3.39 -7.97 -8.68
CA CYS A 142 3.03 -8.45 -7.34
C CYS A 142 1.65 -7.96 -6.90
N LEU A 143 1.30 -6.70 -7.24
CA LEU A 143 -0.04 -6.17 -6.97
C LEU A 143 -1.11 -6.94 -7.75
N SER A 144 -0.90 -7.17 -9.06
CA SER A 144 -1.84 -7.92 -9.88
C SER A 144 -2.00 -9.37 -9.41
N ALA A 145 -0.90 -10.01 -9.00
CA ALA A 145 -0.92 -11.37 -8.46
C ALA A 145 -1.72 -11.48 -7.15
N ALA A 146 -1.61 -10.49 -6.27
CA ALA A 146 -2.38 -10.46 -5.03
C ALA A 146 -3.89 -10.28 -5.29
N ILE A 147 -4.26 -9.39 -6.22
CA ILE A 147 -5.67 -9.18 -6.62
C ILE A 147 -6.23 -10.44 -7.28
N GLU A 148 -5.48 -11.07 -8.17
CA GLU A 148 -5.89 -12.33 -8.78
C GLU A 148 -6.05 -13.45 -7.73
N ALA A 149 -5.12 -13.54 -6.78
CA ALA A 149 -5.17 -14.54 -5.72
C ALA A 149 -6.43 -14.42 -4.87
N ILE A 150 -6.81 -13.21 -4.45
CA ILE A 150 -8.03 -13.03 -3.65
C ILE A 150 -9.30 -13.26 -4.47
N SER A 151 -9.30 -12.93 -5.76
CA SER A 151 -10.43 -13.20 -6.66
C SER A 151 -10.63 -14.70 -6.88
N ARG A 152 -9.57 -15.50 -6.90
CA ARG A 152 -9.64 -16.97 -6.95
C ARG A 152 -10.09 -17.58 -5.62
N GLY A 153 -9.78 -16.92 -4.49
CA GLY A 153 -10.16 -17.38 -3.16
C GLY A 153 -9.40 -18.62 -2.67
N GLY A 154 -9.98 -19.34 -1.72
CA GLY A 154 -9.37 -20.56 -1.16
C GLY A 154 -7.95 -20.32 -0.61
N ALA A 155 -6.99 -21.13 -1.00
CA ALA A 155 -5.60 -21.05 -0.55
C ALA A 155 -4.74 -20.03 -1.33
N TYR A 156 -5.22 -19.44 -2.42
CA TYR A 156 -4.41 -18.58 -3.27
C TYR A 156 -3.82 -17.35 -2.55
N PRO A 157 -4.54 -16.64 -1.66
CA PRO A 157 -3.96 -15.55 -0.89
C PRO A 157 -2.79 -15.98 0.00
N CYS A 158 -2.88 -17.16 0.63
CA CYS A 158 -1.80 -17.72 1.42
C CYS A 158 -0.60 -18.10 0.55
N LEU A 159 -0.85 -18.70 -0.61
CA LEU A 159 0.21 -19.09 -1.55
C LEU A 159 0.97 -17.88 -2.08
N VAL A 160 0.27 -16.81 -2.48
CA VAL A 160 0.94 -15.60 -2.98
C VAL A 160 1.76 -14.91 -1.90
N ASN A 161 1.25 -14.87 -0.66
CA ASN A 161 2.03 -14.34 0.46
C ASN A 161 3.28 -15.18 0.74
N SER A 162 3.16 -16.51 0.78
CA SER A 162 4.30 -17.39 1.02
C SER A 162 5.35 -17.30 -0.10
N ALA A 163 4.91 -17.21 -1.35
CA ALA A 163 5.81 -17.02 -2.48
C ALA A 163 6.55 -15.68 -2.38
N ASN A 164 5.84 -14.61 -2.01
CA ASN A 164 6.44 -13.30 -1.81
C ASN A 164 7.47 -13.30 -0.67
N GLU A 165 7.20 -13.98 0.45
CA GLU A 165 8.15 -14.11 1.56
C GLU A 165 9.49 -14.71 1.08
N GLU A 166 9.44 -15.82 0.33
CA GLU A 166 10.63 -16.47 -0.18
C GLU A 166 11.32 -15.65 -1.29
N ALA A 167 10.56 -15.02 -2.18
CA ALA A 167 11.12 -14.17 -3.24
C ALA A 167 11.82 -12.92 -2.65
N VAL A 168 11.21 -12.25 -1.69
CA VAL A 168 11.83 -11.09 -1.01
C VAL A 168 13.10 -11.51 -0.27
N LYS A 169 13.10 -12.66 0.40
CA LYS A 169 14.28 -13.21 1.07
C LYS A 169 15.41 -13.51 0.07
N ALA A 170 15.11 -14.15 -1.05
CA ALA A 170 16.07 -14.43 -2.11
C ALA A 170 16.65 -13.12 -2.71
N PHE A 171 15.80 -12.11 -2.94
CA PHE A 171 16.28 -10.80 -3.40
C PHE A 171 17.18 -10.10 -2.37
N LEU A 172 16.84 -10.14 -1.10
CA LEU A 172 17.66 -9.55 -0.03
C LEU A 172 19.00 -10.28 0.16
N ASN A 173 19.09 -11.55 -0.26
CA ASN A 173 20.30 -12.34 -0.28
C ASN A 173 21.09 -12.22 -1.62
N ASP A 174 20.67 -11.37 -2.54
CA ASP A 174 21.25 -11.17 -3.87
C ASP A 174 21.21 -12.44 -4.76
N GLU A 175 20.23 -13.34 -4.53
CA GLU A 175 20.03 -14.59 -5.29
C GLU A 175 19.18 -14.38 -6.54
N ILE A 176 18.28 -13.37 -6.54
CA ILE A 176 17.42 -13.01 -7.66
C ILE A 176 17.42 -11.49 -7.88
N GLN A 177 17.00 -11.08 -9.07
CA GLN A 177 16.81 -9.65 -9.41
C GLN A 177 15.45 -9.13 -8.90
N PHE A 178 15.32 -7.80 -8.76
CA PHE A 178 14.09 -7.14 -8.32
C PHE A 178 12.86 -7.53 -9.14
N VAL A 179 13.01 -7.62 -10.47
CA VAL A 179 11.91 -7.99 -11.38
C VAL A 179 11.50 -9.46 -11.31
N GLN A 180 12.21 -10.28 -10.55
CA GLN A 180 11.90 -11.70 -10.34
C GLN A 180 11.14 -11.97 -9.04
N ILE A 181 10.97 -10.92 -8.19
CA ILE A 181 10.07 -10.98 -7.06
C ILE A 181 8.62 -11.07 -7.60
#